data_eca42100981b3f1f1cdfee3254e83684
#
_entry.id   eca42100981b3f1f1cdfee3254e83684
#
_cell.length_a   1.000
_cell.length_b   1.000
_cell.length_c   1.000
_cell.angle_alpha   90.00
_cell.angle_beta   90.00
_cell.angle_gamma   90.00
#
_symmetry.space_group_name_H-M   'P 1'
#
loop_
_entity.id
_entity.type
_entity.pdbx_description
1 polymer ?
#
loop_
_entity_poly.entity_id
_entity_poly.type
_entity_poly.pdbx_seq_one_letter_code
_entity_poly.pdbx_strand_id
1 'polypeptide(L)'
;CEELPSVGFTGDKYYKPMFVSQEDFADYKGSVMSIDPAGRGQDELAIAIVKQLGGNLFVQECTGLSGGYTEVNLTKIATMARDAKVNMIIVESNFGDGMFTQLLKPVVQRYYPVTIEEVNHTKQKELRIIDTLEPVMNQHRLVVSPQLVRKDFDTKDPNYQLFYQMTNCLN
;
A
#
# COMPACT_ATOMS: atom_id res chain seq x y z
N CYS A 1 5.06 -4.15 -26.29
CA CYS A 1 4.81 -2.67 -26.19
C CYS A 1 4.32 -2.06 -27.50
N GLU A 2 4.41 -2.77 -28.64
CA GLU A 2 3.96 -2.28 -29.96
C GLU A 2 2.43 -2.08 -30.05
N GLU A 3 1.68 -2.73 -29.19
CA GLU A 3 0.21 -2.66 -29.13
C GLU A 3 -0.32 -1.52 -28.24
N LEU A 4 0.55 -0.83 -27.49
CA LEU A 4 0.12 0.27 -26.64
C LEU A 4 -0.01 1.56 -27.44
N PRO A 5 -1.13 2.30 -27.30
CA PRO A 5 -1.28 3.57 -27.98
C PRO A 5 -0.20 4.55 -27.51
N SER A 6 0.54 5.12 -28.45
CA SER A 6 1.52 6.16 -28.16
C SER A 6 0.83 7.52 -28.06
N VAL A 7 1.24 8.31 -27.05
CA VAL A 7 0.81 9.70 -26.85
C VAL A 7 2.05 10.59 -26.77
N GLY A 8 1.94 11.84 -27.19
CA GLY A 8 3.04 12.81 -27.15
C GLY A 8 3.25 13.52 -28.49
N PHE A 9 4.16 14.49 -28.50
CA PHE A 9 4.55 15.22 -29.71
C PHE A 9 5.54 14.42 -30.55
N THR A 10 5.65 14.76 -31.82
CA THR A 10 6.59 14.15 -32.77
C THR A 10 8.03 14.30 -32.23
N GLY A 11 8.60 13.23 -31.70
CA GLY A 11 9.93 13.21 -31.06
C GLY A 11 9.94 12.60 -29.66
N ASP A 12 8.88 12.83 -28.88
CA ASP A 12 8.73 12.28 -27.54
C ASP A 12 7.54 11.33 -27.50
N LYS A 13 7.79 10.06 -27.83
CA LYS A 13 6.75 9.04 -27.80
C LYS A 13 6.66 8.43 -26.41
N TYR A 14 5.55 8.69 -25.75
CA TYR A 14 5.19 8.02 -24.50
C TYR A 14 4.12 6.97 -24.79
N TYR A 15 4.23 5.80 -24.18
CA TYR A 15 3.18 4.80 -24.24
C TYR A 15 2.13 5.11 -23.18
N LYS A 16 0.88 5.21 -23.61
CA LYS A 16 -0.24 5.41 -22.68
C LYS A 16 -0.39 4.18 -21.78
N PRO A 17 -0.52 4.34 -20.45
CA PRO A 17 -0.77 3.20 -19.57
C PRO A 17 -2.07 2.51 -19.95
N MET A 18 -2.05 1.18 -20.03
CA MET A 18 -3.25 0.38 -20.16
C MET A 18 -3.98 0.31 -18.82
N PHE A 19 -5.26 0.64 -18.83
CA PHE A 19 -6.16 0.32 -17.72
C PHE A 19 -6.79 -1.04 -18.05
N VAL A 20 -6.48 -2.02 -17.23
CA VAL A 20 -7.04 -3.37 -17.35
C VAL A 20 -8.03 -3.57 -16.22
N SER A 21 -9.20 -4.13 -16.52
CA SER A 21 -10.20 -4.46 -15.52
C SER A 21 -9.68 -5.59 -14.61
N GLN A 22 -10.06 -5.55 -13.33
CA GLN A 22 -9.68 -6.61 -12.38
C GLN A 22 -10.23 -7.99 -12.80
N GLU A 23 -11.31 -8.00 -13.57
CA GLU A 23 -11.95 -9.22 -14.11
C GLU A 23 -11.09 -9.93 -15.17
N ASP A 24 -10.14 -9.21 -15.77
CA ASP A 24 -9.25 -9.74 -16.79
C ASP A 24 -8.02 -10.48 -16.22
N PHE A 25 -7.87 -10.52 -14.90
CA PHE A 25 -6.73 -11.14 -14.25
C PHE A 25 -7.08 -12.50 -13.65
N ALA A 26 -6.08 -13.39 -13.64
CA ALA A 26 -6.11 -14.60 -12.83
C ALA A 26 -6.08 -14.28 -11.33
N ASP A 27 -6.37 -15.28 -10.49
CA ASP A 27 -6.29 -15.11 -9.03
C ASP A 27 -4.91 -14.68 -8.58
N TYR A 28 -4.87 -13.76 -7.62
CA TYR A 28 -3.62 -13.30 -7.04
C TYR A 28 -2.91 -14.43 -6.29
N LYS A 29 -1.59 -14.53 -6.47
CA LYS A 29 -0.74 -15.53 -5.79
C LYS A 29 -0.38 -15.15 -4.37
N GLY A 30 -0.41 -13.87 -4.05
CA GLY A 30 -0.10 -13.34 -2.72
C GLY A 30 -0.79 -12.02 -2.49
N SER A 31 -1.09 -11.73 -1.23
CA SER A 31 -1.72 -10.49 -0.79
C SER A 31 -1.19 -10.13 0.59
N VAL A 32 -0.65 -8.94 0.73
CA VAL A 32 -0.06 -8.45 1.97
C VAL A 32 -0.69 -7.11 2.35
N MET A 33 -1.01 -6.95 3.63
CA MET A 33 -1.33 -5.66 4.22
C MET A 33 -0.11 -5.18 5.02
N SER A 34 0.39 -4.00 4.70
CA SER A 34 1.43 -3.32 5.46
C SER A 34 0.81 -2.23 6.32
N ILE A 35 1.24 -2.14 7.57
CA ILE A 35 0.76 -1.15 8.54
C ILE A 35 1.97 -0.43 9.13
N ASP A 36 1.98 0.90 9.01
CA ASP A 36 2.87 1.79 9.76
C ASP A 36 2.05 2.37 10.91
N PRO A 37 2.23 1.88 12.14
CA PRO A 37 1.46 2.36 13.27
C PRO A 37 1.84 3.81 13.59
N ALA A 38 0.85 4.64 13.86
CA ALA A 38 1.06 5.99 14.32
C ALA A 38 1.95 6.01 15.57
N GLY A 39 2.91 6.94 15.62
CA GLY A 39 3.70 7.20 16.81
C GLY A 39 2.84 7.68 17.99
N ARG A 40 3.48 8.04 19.10
CA ARG A 40 2.79 8.66 20.24
C ARG A 40 2.35 10.07 19.84
N GLY A 41 1.04 10.25 19.59
CA GLY A 41 0.50 11.58 19.28
C GLY A 41 -0.73 11.54 18.37
N GLN A 42 -0.89 12.59 17.57
CA GLN A 42 -2.01 12.76 16.63
C GLN A 42 -1.72 12.12 15.26
N ASP A 43 -0.66 11.34 15.15
CA ASP A 43 -0.24 10.75 13.88
C ASP A 43 -1.26 9.75 13.38
N GLU A 44 -1.41 9.70 12.08
CA GLU A 44 -2.27 8.74 11.40
C GLU A 44 -1.56 7.40 11.25
N LEU A 45 -2.31 6.34 11.47
CA LEU A 45 -1.92 4.98 11.16
C LEU A 45 -2.05 4.77 9.65
N ALA A 46 -0.94 4.44 8.97
CA ALA A 46 -0.95 4.22 7.53
C ALA A 46 -1.12 2.74 7.18
N ILE A 47 -1.94 2.44 6.16
CA ILE A 47 -2.20 1.09 5.68
C ILE A 47 -2.03 1.05 4.18
N ALA A 48 -1.30 0.05 3.68
CA ALA A 48 -1.23 -0.30 2.27
C ALA A 48 -1.57 -1.78 2.06
N ILE A 49 -2.35 -2.07 1.01
CA ILE A 49 -2.65 -3.44 0.60
C ILE A 49 -2.09 -3.66 -0.81
N VAL A 50 -1.19 -4.62 -0.91
CA VAL A 50 -0.52 -4.98 -2.16
C VAL A 50 -0.73 -6.44 -2.46
N LYS A 51 -1.08 -6.75 -3.70
CA LYS A 51 -1.25 -8.10 -4.22
C LYS A 51 -0.21 -8.41 -5.28
N GLN A 52 0.10 -9.68 -5.45
CA GLN A 52 1.09 -10.15 -6.42
C GLN A 52 0.47 -11.10 -7.42
N LEU A 53 0.77 -10.88 -8.70
CA LEU A 53 0.45 -11.81 -9.78
C LEU A 53 1.48 -11.66 -10.91
N GLY A 54 2.04 -12.79 -11.37
CA GLY A 54 2.92 -12.82 -12.55
C GLY A 54 4.17 -11.92 -12.46
N GLY A 55 4.69 -11.66 -11.25
CA GLY A 55 5.82 -10.74 -11.03
C GLY A 55 5.42 -9.26 -10.91
N ASN A 56 4.16 -8.91 -11.14
CA ASN A 56 3.62 -7.56 -10.94
C ASN A 56 3.08 -7.39 -9.52
N LEU A 57 3.16 -6.16 -9.03
CA LEU A 57 2.62 -5.73 -7.75
C LEU A 57 1.42 -4.80 -7.98
N PHE A 58 0.29 -5.19 -7.42
CA PHE A 58 -0.98 -4.48 -7.55
C PHE A 58 -1.32 -3.76 -6.25
N VAL A 59 -1.20 -2.44 -6.24
CA VAL A 59 -1.59 -1.60 -5.10
C VAL A 59 -3.10 -1.46 -5.11
N GLN A 60 -3.77 -2.11 -4.16
CA GLN A 60 -5.23 -2.13 -4.06
C GLN A 60 -5.77 -1.00 -3.19
N GLU A 61 -5.07 -0.71 -2.10
CA GLU A 61 -5.46 0.31 -1.14
C GLU A 61 -4.23 1.00 -0.55
N CYS A 62 -4.36 2.30 -0.32
CA CYS A 62 -3.45 3.09 0.48
C CYS A 62 -4.31 4.10 1.25
N THR A 63 -4.26 4.06 2.59
CA THR A 63 -5.13 4.91 3.40
C THR A 63 -4.54 5.18 4.79
N GLY A 64 -4.90 6.32 5.36
CA GLY A 64 -4.64 6.67 6.75
C GLY A 64 -5.86 6.43 7.64
N LEU A 65 -5.62 6.12 8.90
CA LEU A 65 -6.63 6.06 9.96
C LEU A 65 -6.20 6.95 11.11
N SER A 66 -6.94 8.03 11.32
CA SER A 66 -6.78 8.89 12.50
C SER A 66 -7.44 8.30 13.75
N GLY A 67 -7.00 8.75 14.92
CA GLY A 67 -7.58 8.33 16.20
C GLY A 67 -6.89 7.15 16.88
N GLY A 68 -5.68 6.79 16.46
CA GLY A 68 -4.81 5.84 17.18
C GLY A 68 -5.34 4.40 17.22
N TYR A 69 -5.02 3.70 18.31
CA TYR A 69 -5.26 2.25 18.48
C TYR A 69 -6.64 1.94 19.08
N THR A 70 -7.68 2.62 18.61
CA THR A 70 -9.05 2.39 19.08
C THR A 70 -9.59 1.05 18.57
N GLU A 71 -10.54 0.46 19.28
CA GLU A 71 -11.21 -0.79 18.86
C GLU A 71 -11.87 -0.64 17.48
N VAL A 72 -12.37 0.55 17.16
CA VAL A 72 -12.96 0.85 15.85
C VAL A 72 -11.91 0.73 14.75
N ASN A 73 -10.72 1.32 14.93
CA ASN A 73 -9.63 1.24 13.97
C ASN A 73 -9.09 -0.18 13.83
N LEU A 74 -8.90 -0.90 14.94
CA LEU A 74 -8.44 -2.30 14.92
C LEU A 74 -9.46 -3.20 14.19
N THR A 75 -10.75 -3.00 14.43
CA THR A 75 -11.82 -3.72 13.72
C THR A 75 -11.83 -3.38 12.23
N LYS A 76 -11.64 -2.11 11.87
CA LYS A 76 -11.55 -1.68 10.48
C LYS A 76 -10.38 -2.35 9.75
N ILE A 77 -9.20 -2.42 10.40
CA ILE A 77 -8.03 -3.13 9.86
C ILE A 77 -8.36 -4.61 9.62
N ALA A 78 -8.93 -5.28 10.60
CA ALA A 78 -9.27 -6.70 10.49
C ALA A 78 -10.31 -6.97 9.37
N THR A 79 -11.30 -6.08 9.20
CA THR A 79 -12.29 -6.18 8.12
C THR A 79 -11.67 -5.90 6.75
N MET A 80 -10.80 -4.91 6.64
CA MET A 80 -10.05 -4.65 5.40
C MET A 80 -9.17 -5.84 5.00
N ALA A 81 -8.49 -6.46 5.97
CA ALA A 81 -7.69 -7.66 5.74
C ALA A 81 -8.53 -8.83 5.21
N ARG A 82 -9.72 -9.03 5.80
CA ARG A 82 -10.68 -10.05 5.37
C ARG A 82 -11.18 -9.79 3.94
N ASP A 83 -11.63 -8.56 3.68
CA ASP A 83 -12.27 -8.21 2.41
C ASP A 83 -11.26 -8.27 1.25
N ALA A 84 -10.02 -7.89 1.51
CA ALA A 84 -8.91 -8.03 0.58
C ALA A 84 -8.34 -9.45 0.51
N LYS A 85 -8.73 -10.37 1.41
CA LYS A 85 -8.22 -11.74 1.54
C LYS A 85 -6.69 -11.76 1.64
N VAL A 86 -6.12 -10.96 2.54
CA VAL A 86 -4.66 -10.90 2.69
C VAL A 86 -4.12 -12.19 3.29
N ASN A 87 -2.94 -12.61 2.86
CA ASN A 87 -2.26 -13.80 3.36
C ASN A 87 -1.41 -13.49 4.60
N MET A 88 -1.00 -12.22 4.76
CA MET A 88 -0.15 -11.77 5.84
C MET A 88 -0.38 -10.28 6.13
N ILE A 89 -0.24 -9.91 7.39
CA ILE A 89 -0.18 -8.52 7.84
C ILE A 89 1.26 -8.26 8.31
N ILE A 90 1.90 -7.22 7.79
CA ILE A 90 3.21 -6.75 8.23
C ILE A 90 3.01 -5.46 9.01
N VAL A 91 3.57 -5.38 10.20
CA VAL A 91 3.52 -4.19 11.05
C VAL A 91 4.94 -3.65 11.22
N GLU A 92 5.16 -2.38 10.88
CA GLU A 92 6.42 -1.70 11.15
C GLU A 92 6.50 -1.34 12.64
N SER A 93 7.43 -1.95 13.38
CA SER A 93 7.56 -1.76 14.83
C SER A 93 8.70 -0.81 15.17
N ASN A 94 8.58 0.46 14.80
CA ASN A 94 9.60 1.47 15.11
C ASN A 94 9.44 2.08 16.51
N PHE A 95 8.26 1.98 17.11
CA PHE A 95 7.95 2.55 18.43
C PHE A 95 6.95 1.68 19.19
N GLY A 96 7.22 1.45 20.48
CA GLY A 96 6.20 0.93 21.40
C GLY A 96 6.22 -0.56 21.68
N ASP A 97 7.38 -1.23 21.54
CA ASP A 97 7.62 -2.61 22.03
C ASP A 97 6.52 -3.63 21.66
N GLY A 98 5.99 -3.56 20.42
CA GLY A 98 4.97 -4.50 19.95
C GLY A 98 3.56 -4.28 20.52
N MET A 99 3.30 -3.17 21.22
CA MET A 99 1.99 -2.90 21.83
C MET A 99 0.87 -2.88 20.79
N PHE A 100 1.09 -2.26 19.63
CA PHE A 100 0.09 -2.23 18.56
C PHE A 100 -0.28 -3.64 18.09
N THR A 101 0.72 -4.48 17.82
CA THR A 101 0.51 -5.87 17.41
C THR A 101 -0.22 -6.68 18.48
N GLN A 102 0.09 -6.47 19.75
CA GLN A 102 -0.60 -7.14 20.86
C GLN A 102 -2.09 -6.77 20.92
N LEU A 103 -2.45 -5.52 20.63
CA LEU A 103 -3.84 -5.07 20.54
C LEU A 103 -4.54 -5.56 19.26
N LEU A 104 -3.84 -5.56 18.13
CA LEU A 104 -4.40 -5.95 16.85
C LEU A 104 -4.66 -7.46 16.76
N LYS A 105 -3.75 -8.28 17.28
CA LYS A 105 -3.77 -9.75 17.16
C LYS A 105 -5.09 -10.40 17.57
N PRO A 106 -5.68 -10.12 18.75
CA PRO A 106 -6.95 -10.73 19.16
C PRO A 106 -8.13 -10.29 18.29
N VAL A 107 -8.10 -9.06 17.74
CA VAL A 107 -9.14 -8.56 16.87
C VAL A 107 -9.07 -9.25 15.51
N VAL A 108 -7.88 -9.34 14.92
CA VAL A 108 -7.64 -10.05 13.65
C VAL A 108 -8.04 -11.52 13.80
N GLN A 109 -7.66 -12.20 14.89
CA GLN A 109 -8.04 -13.60 15.11
C GLN A 109 -9.56 -13.81 15.18
N ARG A 110 -10.30 -12.82 15.65
CA ARG A 110 -11.77 -12.87 15.73
C ARG A 110 -12.45 -12.72 14.36
N TYR A 111 -11.95 -11.78 13.54
CA TYR A 111 -12.61 -11.39 12.29
C TYR A 111 -12.05 -12.10 11.06
N TYR A 112 -10.75 -12.30 11.01
CA TYR A 112 -10.05 -12.92 9.89
C TYR A 112 -8.69 -13.45 10.35
N PRO A 113 -8.60 -14.71 10.79
CA PRO A 113 -7.36 -15.29 11.27
C PRO A 113 -6.28 -15.30 10.18
N VAL A 114 -5.26 -14.45 10.35
CA VAL A 114 -4.13 -14.32 9.44
C VAL A 114 -2.85 -14.06 10.24
N THR A 115 -1.72 -14.43 9.68
CA THR A 115 -0.41 -14.21 10.29
C THR A 115 -0.09 -12.72 10.36
N ILE A 116 0.41 -12.27 11.52
CA ILE A 116 0.92 -10.91 11.72
C ILE A 116 2.42 -11.02 12.01
N GLU A 117 3.22 -10.33 11.22
CA GLU A 117 4.67 -10.22 11.39
C GLU A 117 5.07 -8.78 11.72
N GLU A 118 5.97 -8.62 12.68
CA GLU A 118 6.60 -7.34 12.99
C GLU A 118 7.92 -7.21 12.26
N VAL A 119 8.16 -6.05 11.67
CA VAL A 119 9.40 -5.76 10.95
C VAL A 119 10.03 -4.49 11.52
N ASN A 120 11.28 -4.62 11.96
CA ASN A 120 12.10 -3.49 12.37
C ASN A 120 13.02 -3.07 11.23
N HIS A 121 13.04 -1.79 10.93
CA HIS A 121 13.91 -1.24 9.92
C HIS A 121 14.96 -0.32 10.54
N THR A 122 16.24 -0.60 10.26
CA THR A 122 17.39 0.19 10.72
C THR A 122 17.92 1.17 9.67
N LYS A 123 17.54 0.99 8.40
CA LYS A 123 17.93 1.90 7.31
C LYS A 123 17.05 3.15 7.30
N GLN A 124 17.61 4.26 6.81
CA GLN A 124 16.82 5.48 6.56
C GLN A 124 15.62 5.15 5.66
N LYS A 125 14.46 5.72 6.01
CA LYS A 125 13.16 5.42 5.37
C LYS A 125 13.20 5.73 3.87
N GLU A 126 13.77 6.87 3.50
CA GLU A 126 13.85 7.35 2.13
C GLU A 126 14.70 6.39 1.24
N LEU A 127 15.87 6.01 1.70
CA LEU A 127 16.74 5.07 0.97
C LEU A 127 16.07 3.71 0.78
N ARG A 128 15.34 3.24 1.78
CA ARG A 128 14.61 1.98 1.72
C ARG A 128 13.47 2.02 0.71
N ILE A 129 12.73 3.15 0.67
CA ILE A 129 11.65 3.37 -0.31
C ILE A 129 12.22 3.35 -1.72
N ILE A 130 13.32 4.07 -1.97
CA ILE A 130 13.97 4.11 -3.28
C ILE A 130 14.47 2.73 -3.68
N ASP A 131 15.26 2.08 -2.82
CA ASP A 131 15.82 0.75 -3.10
C ASP A 131 14.74 -0.30 -3.45
N THR A 132 13.53 -0.13 -2.90
CA THR A 132 12.42 -1.06 -3.11
C THR A 132 11.56 -0.70 -4.32
N LEU A 133 11.20 0.57 -4.48
CA LEU A 133 10.23 0.99 -5.50
C LEU A 133 10.88 1.24 -6.86
N GLU A 134 12.09 1.81 -6.89
CA GLU A 134 12.76 2.16 -8.16
C GLU A 134 12.89 0.96 -9.12
N PRO A 135 13.37 -0.23 -8.71
CA PRO A 135 13.46 -1.37 -9.61
C PRO A 135 12.10 -1.84 -10.14
N VAL A 136 11.07 -1.78 -9.29
CA VAL A 136 9.71 -2.21 -9.66
C VAL A 136 9.08 -1.23 -10.64
N MET A 137 9.27 0.07 -10.41
CA MET A 137 8.75 1.12 -11.28
C MET A 137 9.47 1.17 -12.63
N ASN A 138 10.82 1.06 -12.64
CA ASN A 138 11.61 1.02 -13.86
C ASN A 138 11.30 -0.19 -14.74
N GLN A 139 10.87 -1.29 -14.14
CA GLN A 139 10.43 -2.48 -14.85
C GLN A 139 8.93 -2.46 -15.20
N HIS A 140 8.21 -1.38 -14.92
CA HIS A 140 6.77 -1.23 -15.14
C HIS A 140 5.92 -2.33 -14.48
N ARG A 141 6.36 -2.81 -13.31
CA ARG A 141 5.69 -3.90 -12.57
C ARG A 141 4.76 -3.40 -11.46
N LEU A 142 4.69 -2.10 -11.22
CA LEU A 142 3.78 -1.51 -10.25
C LEU A 142 2.47 -1.15 -10.96
N VAL A 143 1.38 -1.75 -10.53
CA VAL A 143 0.02 -1.51 -11.03
C VAL A 143 -0.81 -0.92 -9.89
N VAL A 144 -1.49 0.18 -10.15
CA VAL A 144 -2.32 0.86 -9.15
C VAL A 144 -3.79 0.73 -9.53
N SER A 145 -4.67 0.42 -8.57
CA SER A 145 -6.09 0.28 -8.85
C SER A 145 -6.69 1.62 -9.32
N PRO A 146 -7.61 1.62 -10.31
CA PRO A 146 -8.27 2.85 -10.77
C PRO A 146 -9.02 3.60 -9.66
N GLN A 147 -9.55 2.87 -8.69
CA GLN A 147 -10.24 3.46 -7.53
C GLN A 147 -9.27 4.23 -6.64
N LEU A 148 -8.07 3.68 -6.41
CA LEU A 148 -7.03 4.35 -5.64
C LEU A 148 -6.53 5.61 -6.35
N VAL A 149 -6.33 5.54 -7.68
CA VAL A 149 -5.95 6.71 -8.48
C VAL A 149 -7.00 7.83 -8.37
N ARG A 150 -8.28 7.51 -8.46
CA ARG A 150 -9.36 8.52 -8.31
C ARG A 150 -9.37 9.11 -6.90
N LYS A 151 -9.29 8.27 -5.88
CA LYS A 151 -9.24 8.70 -4.48
C LYS A 151 -8.07 9.64 -4.22
N ASP A 152 -6.90 9.30 -4.76
CA ASP A 152 -5.69 10.12 -4.63
C ASP A 152 -5.86 11.49 -5.31
N PHE A 153 -6.41 11.49 -6.53
CA PHE A 153 -6.70 12.71 -7.29
C PHE A 153 -7.73 13.62 -6.59
N ASP A 154 -8.75 13.03 -5.95
CA ASP A 154 -9.80 13.79 -5.23
C ASP A 154 -9.32 14.32 -3.87
N THR A 155 -8.17 13.83 -3.37
CA THR A 155 -7.58 14.27 -2.10
C THR A 155 -6.99 15.68 -2.26
N LYS A 156 -7.51 16.63 -1.48
CA LYS A 156 -7.14 18.07 -1.63
C LYS A 156 -5.78 18.41 -1.05
N ASP A 157 -5.37 17.74 0.03
CA ASP A 157 -4.10 18.00 0.69
C ASP A 157 -3.01 17.12 0.06
N PRO A 158 -1.97 17.71 -0.57
CA PRO A 158 -0.88 16.96 -1.18
C PRO A 158 -0.15 16.02 -0.21
N ASN A 159 -0.11 16.35 1.08
CA ASN A 159 0.53 15.51 2.10
C ASN A 159 -0.19 14.16 2.30
N TYR A 160 -1.43 14.05 1.84
CA TYR A 160 -2.21 12.80 1.86
C TYR A 160 -2.38 12.16 0.49
N GLN A 161 -1.73 12.70 -0.55
CA GLN A 161 -1.73 12.13 -1.89
C GLN A 161 -0.56 11.15 -2.04
N LEU A 162 -0.87 9.89 -2.36
CA LEU A 162 0.14 8.84 -2.57
C LEU A 162 1.16 9.22 -3.65
N PHE A 163 0.67 9.65 -4.82
CA PHE A 163 1.55 9.99 -5.93
C PHE A 163 2.40 11.23 -5.66
N TYR A 164 1.87 12.22 -4.95
CA TYR A 164 2.66 13.37 -4.51
C TYR A 164 3.79 12.94 -3.56
N GLN A 165 3.48 12.11 -2.56
CA GLN A 165 4.48 11.59 -1.63
C GLN A 165 5.55 10.74 -2.35
N MET A 166 5.14 9.88 -3.30
CA MET A 166 6.07 9.06 -4.09
C MET A 166 7.04 9.90 -4.93
N THR A 167 6.61 11.04 -5.45
CA THR A 167 7.45 11.92 -6.27
C THR A 167 8.30 12.89 -5.46
N ASN A 168 7.94 13.14 -4.20
CA ASN A 168 8.62 14.11 -3.32
C ASN A 168 9.33 13.47 -2.13
N CYS A 169 9.50 12.16 -2.09
CA CYS A 169 10.16 11.49 -0.97
C CYS A 169 11.68 11.75 -0.89
N LEU A 170 12.24 12.57 -1.81
CA LEU A 170 13.64 12.93 -1.89
C LEU A 170 13.93 14.42 -1.52
N ASN A 171 12.92 15.19 -1.14
CA ASN A 171 13.08 16.61 -0.80
C ASN A 171 13.04 16.86 0.70
#